data_08e039ea8bdab81de1b1dc05c4935661
#
_entry.id   08e039ea8bdab81de1b1dc05c4935661
#
_cell.length_a   1.000
_cell.length_b   1.000
_cell.length_c   1.000
_cell.angle_alpha   90.00
_cell.angle_beta   90.00
_cell.angle_gamma   90.00
#
_symmetry.space_group_name_H-M   'P 1'
#
loop_
_entity.id
_entity.type
_entity.pdbx_description
1 polymer ?
#
loop_
_entity_poly.entity_id
_entity_poly.type
_entity_poly.pdbx_seq_one_letter_code
_entity_poly.pdbx_strand_id
1 'polypeptide(L)'
;MIREDIRNIAIIAHVDHGKTTLVDQMLKQGGVYHENQQTVDRVMDSNDLERERGITILSKNTAVHYRGHKINIVDTPGHADFGGEVERVLKMVDGVLLLVDSFEGPMPQTRFVLKKALELKLKVLIVINKVDRPDARCDEVVNEILDLLIDLDADESTIENPILYVSARKGTATLDLEQPGTDLQPLFDAILQYIPAPEGDMEGPAQVLISTIDYSEYVGRIGVGRVVRGKFTEGMNVVHTNLESGATSPVWRLGGLFQYDGLKRVNATEVGMGDIVALYGAEDLSIGDTVCDPAQVEGLPFVKISEPTVTMTFSVNDSPFAGREGQYVTSRHLRARLMKELQTDVSLRVNDTSSTDSFEVCGRGELHLSILIENMRRQGYEFAVSKPRVIYKEIDGVKCEPVERLIVDTPQASAGAVIEKIGRRRGTLEHMSGTDRVRLEFLVPSRGLFGYRSEFMTDTRGEGIMSSVFERYEPVKGDIPHRNAGALICFETGVSTSYGLFYSQERGTLFIGAGENVYMGMICGQNARPGDLVVNVCKQKHVTNMRNASASEDAMRLISVHPLTLEECLEFIDDDELLEITPEHLRMRKRQLDHSLRAKARSRGEEAY
;
A
#
# COMPACT_ATOMS: atom_id res chain seq x y z
N MET A 1 -29.34 3.97 23.77
CA MET A 1 -29.96 2.65 23.51
C MET A 1 -28.95 1.73 22.86
N ILE A 2 -29.00 0.43 23.12
CA ILE A 2 -28.12 -0.57 22.49
C ILE A 2 -28.87 -1.14 21.30
N ARG A 3 -28.19 -1.26 20.16
CA ARG A 3 -28.74 -1.82 18.94
C ARG A 3 -28.25 -3.24 18.73
N GLU A 4 -28.97 -4.19 19.30
CA GLU A 4 -28.55 -5.59 19.37
C GLU A 4 -28.53 -6.31 18.03
N ASP A 5 -29.28 -5.83 17.03
CA ASP A 5 -29.41 -6.40 15.69
C ASP A 5 -28.19 -6.17 14.78
N ILE A 6 -27.19 -5.38 15.20
CA ILE A 6 -25.99 -5.06 14.42
C ILE A 6 -24.72 -5.41 15.19
N ARG A 7 -23.68 -5.84 14.45
CA ARG A 7 -22.28 -5.88 14.89
C ARG A 7 -21.39 -5.28 13.82
N ASN A 8 -20.43 -4.44 14.23
CA ASN A 8 -19.45 -3.83 13.33
C ASN A 8 -18.07 -4.36 13.68
N ILE A 9 -17.45 -5.05 12.76
CA ILE A 9 -16.12 -5.66 12.96
C ILE A 9 -15.15 -5.22 11.88
N ALA A 10 -13.86 -5.11 12.24
CA ALA A 10 -12.76 -5.03 11.30
C ALA A 10 -11.91 -6.28 11.36
N ILE A 11 -11.30 -6.69 10.25
CA ILE A 11 -10.39 -7.84 10.22
C ILE A 11 -8.96 -7.34 10.07
N ILE A 12 -8.16 -7.59 11.11
CA ILE A 12 -6.73 -7.30 11.16
C ILE A 12 -5.98 -8.58 10.81
N ALA A 13 -5.16 -8.55 9.77
CA ALA A 13 -4.34 -9.69 9.37
C ALA A 13 -3.07 -9.21 8.68
N HIS A 14 -2.01 -10.00 8.78
CA HIS A 14 -0.86 -9.85 7.90
C HIS A 14 -1.20 -10.34 6.48
N VAL A 15 -0.37 -9.93 5.51
CA VAL A 15 -0.42 -10.42 4.14
C VAL A 15 -0.34 -11.95 4.17
N ASP A 16 -1.11 -12.61 3.33
CA ASP A 16 -1.18 -14.09 3.22
C ASP A 16 -1.69 -14.85 4.45
N HIS A 17 -2.06 -14.22 5.57
CA HIS A 17 -2.70 -14.90 6.71
C HIS A 17 -4.13 -15.43 6.40
N GLY A 18 -4.65 -15.12 5.20
CA GLY A 18 -5.91 -15.69 4.69
C GLY A 18 -7.15 -14.85 4.97
N LYS A 19 -6.99 -13.53 5.17
CA LYS A 19 -8.08 -12.56 5.40
C LYS A 19 -9.16 -12.65 4.34
N THR A 20 -8.80 -12.47 3.06
CA THR A 20 -9.75 -12.52 1.93
C THR A 20 -10.48 -13.87 1.85
N THR A 21 -9.74 -14.97 2.06
CA THR A 21 -10.33 -16.32 2.06
C THR A 21 -11.34 -16.50 3.19
N LEU A 22 -11.06 -15.96 4.39
CA LEU A 22 -12.00 -16.02 5.51
C LEU A 22 -13.26 -15.22 5.21
N VAL A 23 -13.13 -13.98 4.70
CA VAL A 23 -14.28 -13.14 4.35
C VAL A 23 -15.12 -13.79 3.26
N ASP A 24 -14.51 -14.39 2.24
CA ASP A 24 -15.22 -15.14 1.20
C ASP A 24 -16.06 -16.30 1.79
N GLN A 25 -15.51 -17.01 2.75
CA GLN A 25 -16.26 -18.09 3.43
C GLN A 25 -17.36 -17.56 4.35
N MET A 26 -17.11 -16.43 5.03
CA MET A 26 -18.15 -15.76 5.82
C MET A 26 -19.32 -15.30 4.94
N LEU A 27 -19.04 -14.76 3.75
CA LEU A 27 -20.06 -14.39 2.76
C LEU A 27 -20.84 -15.60 2.23
N LYS A 28 -20.16 -16.72 1.96
CA LYS A 28 -20.76 -17.96 1.49
C LYS A 28 -21.72 -18.55 2.53
N GLN A 29 -21.28 -18.61 3.79
CA GLN A 29 -22.06 -19.20 4.88
C GLN A 29 -23.05 -18.21 5.53
N GLY A 30 -22.83 -16.91 5.38
CA GLY A 30 -23.74 -15.84 5.83
C GLY A 30 -24.94 -15.58 4.91
N GLY A 31 -25.23 -16.49 3.96
CA GLY A 31 -26.46 -16.46 3.15
C GLY A 31 -26.49 -15.41 2.04
N VAL A 32 -25.35 -14.80 1.71
CA VAL A 32 -25.26 -13.76 0.67
C VAL A 32 -25.35 -14.33 -0.75
N TYR A 33 -24.97 -15.59 -0.95
CA TYR A 33 -24.99 -16.27 -2.26
C TYR A 33 -26.10 -17.31 -2.36
N HIS A 34 -26.79 -17.33 -3.49
CA HIS A 34 -27.69 -18.42 -3.82
C HIS A 34 -26.90 -19.71 -4.17
N GLU A 35 -27.42 -20.87 -3.80
CA GLU A 35 -26.79 -22.20 -3.93
C GLU A 35 -26.23 -22.56 -5.33
N ASN A 36 -26.61 -21.85 -6.38
CA ASN A 36 -26.20 -22.08 -7.78
C ASN A 36 -25.32 -21.00 -8.39
N GLN A 37 -24.84 -20.03 -7.61
CA GLN A 37 -24.00 -18.96 -8.13
C GLN A 37 -22.52 -19.38 -8.13
N GLN A 38 -21.92 -19.52 -9.31
CA GLN A 38 -20.46 -19.70 -9.42
C GLN A 38 -19.77 -18.47 -8.87
N THR A 39 -19.15 -18.59 -7.71
CA THR A 39 -18.38 -17.52 -7.08
C THR A 39 -16.93 -17.57 -7.59
N VAL A 40 -16.44 -16.47 -8.06
CA VAL A 40 -15.00 -16.29 -8.33
C VAL A 40 -14.31 -16.24 -6.96
N ASP A 41 -13.25 -17.02 -6.78
CA ASP A 41 -12.44 -16.94 -5.55
C ASP A 41 -11.81 -15.56 -5.39
N ARG A 42 -11.67 -15.09 -4.14
CA ARG A 42 -11.15 -13.75 -3.77
C ARG A 42 -12.05 -12.60 -4.24
N VAL A 43 -13.33 -12.69 -3.95
CA VAL A 43 -14.34 -11.70 -4.38
C VAL A 43 -14.08 -10.31 -3.79
N MET A 44 -13.43 -10.21 -2.62
CA MET A 44 -13.05 -8.92 -2.01
C MET A 44 -11.88 -8.24 -2.72
N ASP A 45 -10.97 -8.99 -3.34
CA ASP A 45 -9.84 -8.42 -4.09
C ASP A 45 -10.31 -8.05 -5.50
N SER A 46 -11.03 -6.95 -5.64
CA SER A 46 -11.61 -6.49 -6.92
C SER A 46 -10.56 -5.86 -7.84
N ASN A 47 -9.38 -5.49 -7.32
CA ASN A 47 -8.27 -4.93 -8.08
C ASN A 47 -7.25 -6.04 -8.41
N ASP A 48 -6.86 -6.14 -9.69
CA ASP A 48 -5.87 -7.13 -10.13
C ASP A 48 -4.53 -6.96 -9.39
N LEU A 49 -4.16 -5.73 -9.01
CA LEU A 49 -2.97 -5.44 -8.20
C LEU A 49 -3.06 -6.01 -6.79
N GLU A 50 -4.23 -5.96 -6.15
CA GLU A 50 -4.43 -6.57 -4.83
C GLU A 50 -4.23 -8.08 -4.91
N ARG A 51 -4.76 -8.71 -5.98
CA ARG A 51 -4.61 -10.16 -6.21
C ARG A 51 -3.17 -10.59 -6.48
N GLU A 52 -2.44 -9.80 -7.29
CA GLU A 52 -1.05 -10.09 -7.64
C GLU A 52 -0.09 -9.90 -6.48
N ARG A 53 -0.31 -8.83 -5.70
CA ARG A 53 0.55 -8.48 -4.56
C ARG A 53 0.13 -9.14 -3.25
N GLY A 54 -1.05 -9.75 -3.20
CA GLY A 54 -1.62 -10.36 -2.00
C GLY A 54 -1.95 -9.36 -0.88
N ILE A 55 -2.00 -8.05 -1.17
CA ILE A 55 -2.27 -6.99 -0.18
C ILE A 55 -3.60 -6.31 -0.43
N THR A 56 -4.31 -5.96 0.63
CA THR A 56 -5.46 -5.04 0.54
C THR A 56 -4.94 -3.61 0.44
N ILE A 57 -5.31 -2.92 -0.63
CA ILE A 57 -4.92 -1.52 -0.89
C ILE A 57 -6.00 -0.58 -0.39
N LEU A 58 -7.27 -0.87 -0.69
CA LEU A 58 -8.42 -0.06 -0.29
C LEU A 58 -9.30 -0.80 0.69
N SER A 59 -9.75 -0.10 1.72
CA SER A 59 -10.74 -0.63 2.66
C SER A 59 -12.07 -0.88 1.96
N LYS A 60 -12.68 -2.03 2.21
CA LYS A 60 -13.97 -2.42 1.64
C LYS A 60 -14.94 -2.75 2.74
N ASN A 61 -16.18 -2.36 2.52
CA ASN A 61 -17.26 -2.66 3.44
C ASN A 61 -18.13 -3.77 2.86
N THR A 62 -18.45 -4.75 3.68
CA THR A 62 -19.40 -5.82 3.35
C THR A 62 -20.27 -6.12 4.55
N ALA A 63 -21.37 -6.81 4.36
CA ALA A 63 -22.23 -7.25 5.44
C ALA A 63 -22.71 -8.68 5.21
N VAL A 64 -22.82 -9.43 6.30
CA VAL A 64 -23.41 -10.78 6.32
C VAL A 64 -24.56 -10.82 7.31
N HIS A 65 -25.52 -11.72 7.08
CA HIS A 65 -26.65 -11.92 7.97
C HIS A 65 -26.53 -13.26 8.67
N TYR A 66 -26.62 -13.26 9.99
CA TYR A 66 -26.57 -14.48 10.77
C TYR A 66 -27.57 -14.43 11.93
N ARG A 67 -28.49 -15.39 11.99
CA ARG A 67 -29.55 -15.51 13.01
C ARG A 67 -30.33 -14.20 13.28
N GLY A 68 -30.64 -13.45 12.21
CA GLY A 68 -31.36 -12.19 12.31
C GLY A 68 -30.51 -10.97 12.67
N HIS A 69 -29.20 -11.14 12.86
CA HIS A 69 -28.25 -10.04 13.09
C HIS A 69 -27.52 -9.69 11.80
N LYS A 70 -27.27 -8.41 11.59
CA LYS A 70 -26.41 -7.88 10.52
C LYS A 70 -25.00 -7.70 11.06
N ILE A 71 -24.02 -8.35 10.46
CA ILE A 71 -22.61 -8.20 10.82
C ILE A 71 -21.94 -7.42 9.68
N ASN A 72 -21.64 -6.16 9.92
CA ASN A 72 -20.83 -5.33 9.02
C ASN A 72 -19.36 -5.70 9.19
N ILE A 73 -18.70 -6.01 8.09
CA ILE A 73 -17.29 -6.37 8.05
C ILE A 73 -16.55 -5.30 7.26
N VAL A 74 -15.62 -4.63 7.90
CA VAL A 74 -14.75 -3.65 7.27
C VAL A 74 -13.37 -4.27 7.06
N ASP A 75 -12.96 -4.38 5.80
CA ASP A 75 -11.64 -4.88 5.45
C ASP A 75 -10.60 -3.78 5.66
N THR A 76 -9.52 -4.09 6.39
CA THR A 76 -8.46 -3.13 6.69
C THR A 76 -7.23 -3.37 5.82
N PRO A 77 -6.62 -2.30 5.25
CA PRO A 77 -5.29 -2.43 4.65
C PRO A 77 -4.29 -2.99 5.67
N GLY A 78 -3.43 -3.92 5.22
CA GLY A 78 -2.43 -4.53 6.11
C GLY A 78 -1.10 -3.77 6.17
N HIS A 79 -0.83 -2.85 5.24
CA HIS A 79 0.45 -2.17 5.13
C HIS A 79 0.50 -0.85 5.91
N ALA A 80 1.66 -0.56 6.52
CA ALA A 80 1.86 0.62 7.37
C ALA A 80 1.67 1.96 6.62
N ASP A 81 1.93 2.01 5.32
CA ASP A 81 1.72 3.21 4.48
C ASP A 81 0.25 3.66 4.47
N PHE A 82 -0.68 2.75 4.78
CA PHE A 82 -2.11 3.01 4.89
C PHE A 82 -2.58 3.24 6.34
N GLY A 83 -1.67 3.51 7.28
CA GLY A 83 -1.97 3.62 8.72
C GLY A 83 -3.11 4.59 9.06
N GLY A 84 -3.21 5.72 8.36
CA GLY A 84 -4.32 6.66 8.56
C GLY A 84 -5.68 6.13 8.08
N GLU A 85 -5.70 5.24 7.08
CA GLU A 85 -6.92 4.55 6.65
C GLU A 85 -7.35 3.51 7.67
N VAL A 86 -6.38 2.75 8.18
CA VAL A 86 -6.62 1.77 9.25
C VAL A 86 -7.28 2.43 10.45
N GLU A 87 -6.75 3.57 10.93
CA GLU A 87 -7.30 4.26 12.10
C GLU A 87 -8.71 4.79 11.85
N ARG A 88 -9.01 5.30 10.64
CA ARG A 88 -10.36 5.74 10.26
C ARG A 88 -11.36 4.58 10.21
N VAL A 89 -10.93 3.45 9.64
CA VAL A 89 -11.73 2.22 9.59
C VAL A 89 -12.02 1.70 10.99
N LEU A 90 -11.02 1.65 11.87
CA LEU A 90 -11.17 1.20 13.24
C LEU A 90 -12.18 2.04 14.06
N LYS A 91 -12.35 3.33 13.72
CA LYS A 91 -13.39 4.17 14.35
C LYS A 91 -14.82 3.86 13.90
N MET A 92 -15.00 3.10 12.82
CA MET A 92 -16.33 2.67 12.36
C MET A 92 -16.82 1.39 13.02
N VAL A 93 -15.96 0.66 13.75
CA VAL A 93 -16.24 -0.68 14.26
C VAL A 93 -16.27 -0.72 15.79
N ASP A 94 -16.87 -1.77 16.35
CA ASP A 94 -16.99 -2.01 17.78
C ASP A 94 -16.01 -3.08 18.29
N GLY A 95 -15.45 -3.84 17.36
CA GLY A 95 -14.43 -4.84 17.66
C GLY A 95 -13.65 -5.28 16.43
N VAL A 96 -12.59 -6.06 16.68
CA VAL A 96 -11.67 -6.53 15.65
C VAL A 96 -11.46 -8.02 15.74
N LEU A 97 -11.37 -8.68 14.59
CA LEU A 97 -10.87 -10.04 14.47
C LEU A 97 -9.37 -9.97 14.17
N LEU A 98 -8.55 -10.45 15.09
CA LEU A 98 -7.11 -10.59 14.90
C LEU A 98 -6.82 -11.94 14.27
N LEU A 99 -6.60 -11.96 12.95
CA LEU A 99 -6.34 -13.18 12.18
C LEU A 99 -4.84 -13.43 12.08
N VAL A 100 -4.39 -14.58 12.61
CA VAL A 100 -2.98 -14.97 12.64
C VAL A 100 -2.81 -16.35 11.99
N ASP A 101 -1.77 -16.52 11.18
CA ASP A 101 -1.41 -17.81 10.60
C ASP A 101 -0.85 -18.74 11.69
N SER A 102 -1.31 -20.01 11.70
CA SER A 102 -0.92 -21.03 12.69
C SER A 102 0.55 -21.44 12.63
N PHE A 103 1.28 -21.09 11.59
CA PHE A 103 2.70 -21.36 11.43
C PHE A 103 3.57 -20.09 11.58
N GLU A 104 3.19 -18.99 10.93
CA GLU A 104 3.99 -17.77 10.92
C GLU A 104 3.90 -16.98 12.24
N GLY A 105 2.74 -17.02 12.91
CA GLY A 105 2.52 -16.27 14.15
C GLY A 105 2.24 -14.78 13.90
N PRO A 106 2.25 -13.94 14.97
CA PRO A 106 1.97 -12.51 14.86
C PRO A 106 3.13 -11.74 14.22
N MET A 107 2.86 -11.07 13.10
CA MET A 107 3.82 -10.32 12.31
C MET A 107 3.93 -8.84 12.73
N PRO A 108 5.06 -8.13 12.44
CA PRO A 108 5.26 -6.74 12.85
C PRO A 108 4.16 -5.77 12.41
N GLN A 109 3.60 -5.95 11.22
CA GLN A 109 2.50 -5.11 10.72
C GLN A 109 1.22 -5.29 11.55
N THR A 110 0.93 -6.51 11.98
CA THR A 110 -0.20 -6.84 12.85
C THR A 110 -0.11 -6.08 14.18
N ARG A 111 1.10 -5.94 14.73
CA ARG A 111 1.35 -5.22 15.99
C ARG A 111 0.91 -3.74 15.89
N PHE A 112 1.23 -3.06 14.80
CA PHE A 112 0.84 -1.65 14.62
C PHE A 112 -0.69 -1.49 14.64
N VAL A 113 -1.40 -2.29 13.85
CA VAL A 113 -2.87 -2.21 13.75
C VAL A 113 -3.54 -2.63 15.06
N LEU A 114 -3.01 -3.68 15.70
CA LEU A 114 -3.50 -4.14 17.01
C LEU A 114 -3.30 -3.07 18.09
N LYS A 115 -2.14 -2.42 18.14
CA LYS A 115 -1.90 -1.30 19.07
C LYS A 115 -2.94 -0.20 18.89
N LYS A 116 -3.25 0.18 17.64
CA LYS A 116 -4.28 1.18 17.36
C LYS A 116 -5.69 0.74 17.79
N ALA A 117 -6.02 -0.53 17.61
CA ALA A 117 -7.29 -1.10 18.07
C ALA A 117 -7.40 -1.04 19.60
N LEU A 118 -6.33 -1.38 20.33
CA LEU A 118 -6.28 -1.31 21.79
C LEU A 118 -6.34 0.14 22.31
N GLU A 119 -5.63 1.08 21.67
CA GLU A 119 -5.73 2.53 22.00
C GLU A 119 -7.17 3.05 21.86
N LEU A 120 -7.93 2.54 20.87
CA LEU A 120 -9.35 2.84 20.67
C LEU A 120 -10.29 2.02 21.57
N LYS A 121 -9.74 1.16 22.43
CA LYS A 121 -10.50 0.27 23.35
C LYS A 121 -11.47 -0.66 22.63
N LEU A 122 -11.14 -1.06 21.40
CA LEU A 122 -11.93 -2.04 20.67
C LEU A 122 -11.74 -3.44 21.26
N LYS A 123 -12.82 -4.22 21.27
CA LYS A 123 -12.73 -5.63 21.68
C LYS A 123 -12.01 -6.45 20.61
N VAL A 124 -11.04 -7.24 21.03
CA VAL A 124 -10.22 -8.08 20.15
C VAL A 124 -10.63 -9.52 20.31
N LEU A 125 -10.97 -10.20 19.20
CA LEU A 125 -11.22 -11.63 19.13
C LEU A 125 -10.09 -12.28 18.34
N ILE A 126 -9.39 -13.23 18.94
CA ILE A 126 -8.22 -13.90 18.35
C ILE A 126 -8.70 -15.06 17.47
N VAL A 127 -8.21 -15.10 16.23
CA VAL A 127 -8.55 -16.13 15.24
C VAL A 127 -7.25 -16.70 14.65
N ILE A 128 -6.92 -17.94 14.98
CA ILE A 128 -5.77 -18.67 14.42
C ILE A 128 -6.23 -19.41 13.16
N ASN A 129 -5.68 -19.02 12.01
CA ASN A 129 -6.06 -19.56 10.71
C ASN A 129 -5.05 -20.59 10.19
N LYS A 130 -5.47 -21.33 9.17
CA LYS A 130 -4.71 -22.38 8.50
C LYS A 130 -4.33 -23.55 9.42
N VAL A 131 -5.17 -23.85 10.40
CA VAL A 131 -4.96 -24.98 11.34
C VAL A 131 -4.97 -26.36 10.65
N ASP A 132 -5.36 -26.41 9.39
CA ASP A 132 -5.32 -27.61 8.55
C ASP A 132 -3.94 -27.90 7.92
N ARG A 133 -2.95 -27.04 8.13
CA ARG A 133 -1.58 -27.25 7.67
C ARG A 133 -0.88 -28.32 8.52
N PRO A 134 -0.03 -29.17 7.90
CA PRO A 134 0.70 -30.19 8.63
C PRO A 134 1.82 -29.63 9.53
N ASP A 135 2.25 -28.40 9.27
CA ASP A 135 3.29 -27.66 9.98
C ASP A 135 2.73 -26.62 10.98
N ALA A 136 1.41 -26.70 11.28
CA ALA A 136 0.78 -25.80 12.24
C ALA A 136 1.36 -25.98 13.65
N ARG A 137 1.67 -24.84 14.33
CA ARG A 137 2.21 -24.79 15.71
C ARG A 137 1.30 -23.94 16.62
N CYS A 138 0.03 -24.29 16.66
CA CYS A 138 -1.02 -23.47 17.28
C CYS A 138 -0.70 -23.05 18.71
N ASP A 139 -0.21 -23.94 19.57
CA ASP A 139 0.08 -23.62 20.98
C ASP A 139 1.20 -22.60 21.14
N GLU A 140 2.23 -22.67 20.29
CA GLU A 140 3.31 -21.68 20.28
C GLU A 140 2.81 -20.33 19.81
N VAL A 141 2.00 -20.30 18.74
CA VAL A 141 1.41 -19.07 18.19
C VAL A 141 0.46 -18.41 19.20
N VAL A 142 -0.30 -19.19 19.96
CA VAL A 142 -1.11 -18.67 21.08
C VAL A 142 -0.24 -17.93 22.07
N ASN A 143 0.87 -18.53 22.53
CA ASN A 143 1.77 -17.89 23.48
C ASN A 143 2.39 -16.61 22.90
N GLU A 144 2.82 -16.63 21.62
CA GLU A 144 3.35 -15.43 20.93
C GLU A 144 2.32 -14.30 20.85
N ILE A 145 1.03 -14.62 20.64
CA ILE A 145 -0.05 -13.62 20.62
C ILE A 145 -0.31 -13.08 22.04
N LEU A 146 -0.31 -13.92 23.05
CA LEU A 146 -0.49 -13.49 24.44
C LEU A 146 0.65 -12.60 24.90
N ASP A 147 1.90 -12.95 24.58
CA ASP A 147 3.08 -12.11 24.83
C ASP A 147 2.95 -10.76 24.12
N LEU A 148 2.48 -10.74 22.86
CA LEU A 148 2.22 -9.51 22.11
C LEU A 148 1.14 -8.64 22.76
N LEU A 149 0.06 -9.23 23.27
CA LEU A 149 -1.01 -8.50 23.97
C LEU A 149 -0.50 -7.89 25.28
N ILE A 150 0.30 -8.65 26.04
CA ILE A 150 0.94 -8.17 27.28
C ILE A 150 1.91 -7.00 26.97
N ASP A 151 2.73 -7.12 25.95
CA ASP A 151 3.65 -6.07 25.49
C ASP A 151 2.92 -4.78 25.05
N LEU A 152 1.68 -4.89 24.63
CA LEU A 152 0.84 -3.77 24.21
C LEU A 152 -0.09 -3.26 25.32
N ASP A 153 0.09 -3.68 26.56
CA ASP A 153 -0.74 -3.33 27.72
C ASP A 153 -2.25 -3.58 27.48
N ALA A 154 -2.58 -4.73 26.85
CA ALA A 154 -3.97 -5.09 26.60
C ALA A 154 -4.73 -5.36 27.91
N ASP A 155 -6.00 -5.00 27.93
CA ASP A 155 -6.90 -5.27 29.06
C ASP A 155 -7.00 -6.77 29.35
N GLU A 156 -7.07 -7.16 30.64
CA GLU A 156 -7.26 -8.55 31.10
C GLU A 156 -8.46 -9.22 30.39
N SER A 157 -9.55 -8.48 30.20
CA SER A 157 -10.74 -8.95 29.47
C SER A 157 -10.48 -9.30 28.00
N THR A 158 -9.43 -8.76 27.38
CA THR A 158 -9.02 -9.11 26.01
C THR A 158 -8.21 -10.40 25.99
N ILE A 159 -7.37 -10.60 27.00
CA ILE A 159 -6.53 -11.81 27.16
C ILE A 159 -7.41 -13.03 27.50
N GLU A 160 -8.49 -12.84 28.24
CA GLU A 160 -9.44 -13.90 28.62
C GLU A 160 -10.43 -14.30 27.52
N ASN A 161 -10.48 -13.56 26.40
CA ASN A 161 -11.36 -13.90 25.28
C ASN A 161 -10.99 -15.27 24.70
N PRO A 162 -11.98 -16.08 24.24
CA PRO A 162 -11.70 -17.36 23.64
C PRO A 162 -10.90 -17.20 22.35
N ILE A 163 -10.01 -18.14 22.11
CA ILE A 163 -9.25 -18.25 20.87
C ILE A 163 -10.00 -19.17 19.93
N LEU A 164 -10.20 -18.69 18.70
CA LEU A 164 -10.84 -19.47 17.64
C LEU A 164 -9.79 -20.06 16.70
N TYR A 165 -9.96 -21.32 16.37
CA TYR A 165 -9.14 -22.06 15.41
C TYR A 165 -9.92 -22.24 14.12
N VAL A 166 -9.38 -21.74 13.01
CA VAL A 166 -10.09 -21.65 11.74
C VAL A 166 -9.27 -22.25 10.61
N SER A 167 -9.93 -22.97 9.72
CA SER A 167 -9.44 -23.22 8.38
C SER A 167 -10.30 -22.44 7.38
N ALA A 168 -9.86 -21.23 7.01
CA ALA A 168 -10.56 -20.42 6.03
C ALA A 168 -10.71 -21.15 4.69
N ARG A 169 -9.73 -21.97 4.29
CA ARG A 169 -9.78 -22.77 3.07
C ARG A 169 -10.92 -23.81 3.10
N LYS A 170 -11.13 -24.47 4.23
CA LYS A 170 -12.19 -25.48 4.42
C LYS A 170 -13.51 -24.84 4.83
N GLY A 171 -13.52 -23.57 5.27
CA GLY A 171 -14.69 -22.89 5.80
C GLY A 171 -15.15 -23.44 7.15
N THR A 172 -14.23 -23.81 8.04
CA THR A 172 -14.52 -24.40 9.35
C THR A 172 -13.90 -23.62 10.48
N ALA A 173 -14.57 -23.58 11.63
CA ALA A 173 -14.11 -22.95 12.86
C ALA A 173 -14.38 -23.87 14.07
N THR A 174 -13.53 -23.80 15.10
CA THR A 174 -13.71 -24.50 16.36
C THR A 174 -13.08 -23.70 17.51
N LEU A 175 -13.54 -23.95 18.73
CA LEU A 175 -12.92 -23.47 19.98
C LEU A 175 -11.96 -24.50 20.60
N ASP A 176 -12.01 -25.74 20.11
CA ASP A 176 -11.22 -26.85 20.61
C ASP A 176 -10.59 -27.62 19.44
N LEU A 177 -9.25 -27.67 19.39
CA LEU A 177 -8.52 -28.35 18.31
C LEU A 177 -8.76 -29.86 18.27
N GLU A 178 -9.16 -30.47 19.39
CA GLU A 178 -9.49 -31.89 19.44
C GLU A 178 -10.84 -32.21 18.76
N GLN A 179 -11.68 -31.16 18.58
CA GLN A 179 -12.99 -31.28 17.94
C GLN A 179 -12.99 -30.53 16.60
N PRO A 180 -12.83 -31.23 15.47
CA PRO A 180 -12.79 -30.57 14.17
C PRO A 180 -14.11 -29.82 13.88
N GLY A 181 -14.01 -28.56 13.51
CA GLY A 181 -15.16 -27.74 13.11
C GLY A 181 -15.77 -28.20 11.80
N THR A 182 -17.07 -28.02 11.63
CA THR A 182 -17.83 -28.39 10.42
C THR A 182 -18.14 -27.15 9.53
N ASP A 183 -18.29 -25.99 10.15
CA ASP A 183 -18.68 -24.73 9.52
C ASP A 183 -18.10 -23.52 10.29
N LEU A 184 -18.48 -22.29 9.91
CA LEU A 184 -18.07 -21.06 10.58
C LEU A 184 -19.06 -20.59 11.68
N GLN A 185 -20.07 -21.39 12.04
CA GLN A 185 -21.01 -20.99 13.10
C GLN A 185 -20.31 -20.63 14.43
N PRO A 186 -19.27 -21.37 14.91
CA PRO A 186 -18.55 -20.97 16.12
C PRO A 186 -17.93 -19.58 16.05
N LEU A 187 -17.45 -19.16 14.87
CA LEU A 187 -16.92 -17.81 14.65
C LEU A 187 -18.04 -16.76 14.71
N PHE A 188 -19.17 -16.99 14.04
CA PHE A 188 -20.31 -16.06 14.09
C PHE A 188 -20.89 -15.94 15.50
N ASP A 189 -21.04 -17.05 16.22
CA ASP A 189 -21.53 -17.07 17.60
C ASP A 189 -20.58 -16.30 18.52
N ALA A 190 -19.27 -16.46 18.37
CA ALA A 190 -18.28 -15.70 19.12
C ALA A 190 -18.34 -14.18 18.81
N ILE A 191 -18.53 -13.79 17.54
CA ILE A 191 -18.72 -12.38 17.16
C ILE A 191 -19.93 -11.80 17.90
N LEU A 192 -21.07 -12.51 17.88
CA LEU A 192 -22.29 -12.02 18.55
C LEU A 192 -22.15 -11.94 20.07
N GLN A 193 -21.37 -12.83 20.67
CA GLN A 193 -21.20 -12.93 22.12
C GLN A 193 -20.17 -11.94 22.68
N TYR A 194 -19.02 -11.77 21.98
CA TYR A 194 -17.86 -11.04 22.53
C TYR A 194 -17.68 -9.63 21.95
N ILE A 195 -18.20 -9.37 20.74
CA ILE A 195 -18.17 -8.01 20.17
C ILE A 195 -19.42 -7.25 20.63
N PRO A 196 -19.28 -6.07 21.25
CA PRO A 196 -20.42 -5.32 21.73
C PRO A 196 -21.32 -4.82 20.59
N ALA A 197 -22.59 -4.70 20.86
CA ALA A 197 -23.53 -4.04 19.98
C ALA A 197 -23.33 -2.51 20.00
N PRO A 198 -23.58 -1.81 18.89
CA PRO A 198 -23.52 -0.35 18.86
C PRO A 198 -24.42 0.31 19.90
N GLU A 199 -23.87 1.29 20.61
CA GLU A 199 -24.60 2.07 21.60
C GLU A 199 -24.66 3.55 21.18
N GLY A 200 -25.83 4.17 21.37
CA GLY A 200 -26.03 5.59 21.07
C GLY A 200 -27.49 6.05 21.20
N ASP A 201 -27.73 7.29 20.79
CA ASP A 201 -29.06 7.88 20.77
C ASP A 201 -29.74 7.63 19.42
N MET A 202 -30.83 6.85 19.42
CA MET A 202 -31.59 6.49 18.20
C MET A 202 -32.63 7.56 17.80
N GLU A 203 -33.08 8.38 18.73
CA GLU A 203 -34.14 9.37 18.52
C GLU A 203 -33.59 10.79 18.33
N GLY A 204 -32.30 10.99 18.59
CA GLY A 204 -31.65 12.29 18.41
C GLY A 204 -31.51 12.73 16.96
N PRO A 205 -31.12 14.00 16.73
CA PRO A 205 -30.84 14.51 15.39
C PRO A 205 -29.75 13.70 14.69
N ALA A 206 -29.97 13.39 13.40
CA ALA A 206 -29.11 12.52 12.62
C ALA A 206 -27.65 13.04 12.53
N GLN A 207 -26.67 12.14 12.70
CA GLN A 207 -25.25 12.48 12.65
C GLN A 207 -24.42 11.28 12.16
N VAL A 208 -23.57 11.51 11.15
CA VAL A 208 -22.63 10.52 10.62
C VAL A 208 -21.28 11.16 10.33
N LEU A 209 -20.19 10.52 10.78
CA LEU A 209 -18.83 10.93 10.44
C LEU A 209 -18.39 10.22 9.16
N ILE A 210 -17.93 10.98 8.16
CA ILE A 210 -17.41 10.43 6.90
C ILE A 210 -15.98 9.95 7.11
N SER A 211 -15.79 8.66 7.03
CA SER A 211 -14.50 7.98 7.24
C SER A 211 -13.78 7.64 5.94
N THR A 212 -14.54 7.33 4.87
CA THR A 212 -13.99 7.06 3.54
C THR A 212 -14.83 7.75 2.47
N ILE A 213 -14.19 8.05 1.32
CA ILE A 213 -14.86 8.60 0.14
C ILE A 213 -14.68 7.62 -1.00
N ASP A 214 -15.77 7.41 -1.73
CA ASP A 214 -15.78 6.72 -3.01
C ASP A 214 -16.31 7.66 -4.09
N TYR A 215 -16.15 7.29 -5.34
CA TYR A 215 -16.60 8.11 -6.47
C TYR A 215 -17.32 7.26 -7.51
N SER A 216 -18.44 7.78 -7.99
CA SER A 216 -19.18 7.20 -9.10
C SER A 216 -19.38 8.26 -10.18
N GLU A 217 -19.17 7.89 -11.45
CA GLU A 217 -19.42 8.79 -12.58
C GLU A 217 -20.90 9.22 -12.71
N TYR A 218 -21.82 8.50 -12.07
CA TYR A 218 -23.27 8.77 -12.14
C TYR A 218 -23.76 9.67 -11.01
N VAL A 219 -23.23 9.52 -9.79
CA VAL A 219 -23.74 10.21 -8.60
C VAL A 219 -22.70 11.13 -7.94
N GLY A 220 -21.48 11.16 -8.47
CA GLY A 220 -20.38 11.93 -7.93
C GLY A 220 -19.76 11.31 -6.69
N ARG A 221 -19.38 12.13 -5.71
CA ARG A 221 -18.78 11.68 -4.45
C ARG A 221 -19.79 10.95 -3.57
N ILE A 222 -19.33 9.85 -2.99
CA ILE A 222 -20.10 9.02 -2.06
C ILE A 222 -19.32 8.98 -0.74
N GLY A 223 -19.86 9.57 0.30
CA GLY A 223 -19.30 9.50 1.64
C GLY A 223 -19.75 8.22 2.34
N VAL A 224 -18.81 7.50 2.94
CA VAL A 224 -19.08 6.30 3.73
C VAL A 224 -18.69 6.55 5.17
N GLY A 225 -19.58 6.20 6.09
CA GLY A 225 -19.34 6.37 7.52
C GLY A 225 -20.33 5.60 8.37
N ARG A 226 -20.08 5.60 9.68
CA ARG A 226 -20.98 5.01 10.67
C ARG A 226 -21.94 6.08 11.21
N VAL A 227 -23.22 5.78 11.25
CA VAL A 227 -24.21 6.63 11.89
C VAL A 227 -24.00 6.60 13.39
N VAL A 228 -23.68 7.76 13.98
CA VAL A 228 -23.37 7.88 15.41
C VAL A 228 -24.63 8.15 16.22
N ARG A 229 -25.56 8.92 15.64
CA ARG A 229 -26.82 9.32 16.29
C ARG A 229 -27.96 9.44 15.29
N GLY A 230 -29.17 9.15 15.74
CA GLY A 230 -30.40 9.37 14.98
C GLY A 230 -30.55 8.46 13.76
N LYS A 231 -31.31 8.98 12.79
CA LYS A 231 -31.65 8.26 11.56
C LYS A 231 -31.56 9.17 10.35
N PHE A 232 -31.04 8.65 9.25
CA PHE A 232 -31.05 9.28 7.94
C PHE A 232 -32.17 8.67 7.09
N THR A 233 -32.90 9.51 6.37
CA THR A 233 -33.92 9.08 5.40
C THR A 233 -33.59 9.65 4.02
N GLU A 234 -33.98 8.92 2.97
CA GLU A 234 -33.77 9.36 1.58
C GLU A 234 -34.43 10.72 1.35
N GLY A 235 -33.71 11.65 0.72
CA GLY A 235 -34.21 13.00 0.46
C GLY A 235 -34.25 13.95 1.66
N MET A 236 -33.73 13.56 2.82
CA MET A 236 -33.60 14.42 4.00
C MET A 236 -32.69 15.63 3.70
N ASN A 237 -33.04 16.78 4.26
CA ASN A 237 -32.16 17.94 4.24
C ASN A 237 -31.08 17.80 5.32
N VAL A 238 -29.83 18.01 4.94
CA VAL A 238 -28.67 17.87 5.83
C VAL A 238 -27.67 19.00 5.57
N VAL A 239 -26.73 19.14 6.50
CA VAL A 239 -25.52 19.96 6.35
C VAL A 239 -24.30 19.10 6.63
N HIS A 240 -23.14 19.44 6.09
CA HIS A 240 -21.89 18.87 6.57
C HIS A 240 -21.01 19.95 7.19
N THR A 241 -20.31 19.58 8.23
CA THR A 241 -19.41 20.45 8.97
C THR A 241 -18.11 19.71 9.29
N ASN A 242 -17.01 20.44 9.32
CA ASN A 242 -15.70 19.88 9.65
C ASN A 242 -15.20 20.54 10.94
N LEU A 243 -14.90 19.73 11.95
CA LEU A 243 -14.51 20.21 13.28
C LEU A 243 -13.16 20.97 13.26
N GLU A 244 -12.21 20.58 12.40
CA GLU A 244 -10.89 21.25 12.36
C GLU A 244 -10.95 22.61 11.65
N SER A 245 -11.61 22.68 10.49
CA SER A 245 -11.71 23.91 9.72
C SER A 245 -12.79 24.85 10.25
N GLY A 246 -13.76 24.33 11.02
CA GLY A 246 -14.95 25.05 11.45
C GLY A 246 -15.90 25.40 10.28
N ALA A 247 -15.61 24.92 9.08
CA ALA A 247 -16.42 25.18 7.90
C ALA A 247 -17.71 24.37 7.96
N THR A 248 -18.83 25.02 7.61
CA THR A 248 -20.15 24.38 7.50
C THR A 248 -20.73 24.67 6.14
N SER A 249 -21.24 23.64 5.47
CA SER A 249 -21.86 23.76 4.14
C SER A 249 -23.23 24.44 4.21
N PRO A 250 -23.76 24.96 3.10
CA PRO A 250 -25.17 25.23 2.96
C PRO A 250 -25.99 23.94 3.18
N VAL A 251 -27.28 24.11 3.46
CA VAL A 251 -28.22 22.98 3.52
C VAL A 251 -28.35 22.34 2.13
N TRP A 252 -28.17 21.03 2.06
CA TRP A 252 -28.34 20.26 0.84
C TRP A 252 -29.24 19.04 1.08
N ARG A 253 -29.74 18.46 0.01
CA ARG A 253 -30.64 17.32 0.08
C ARG A 253 -29.87 16.04 -0.22
N LEU A 254 -30.05 15.01 0.61
CA LEU A 254 -29.53 13.68 0.33
C LEU A 254 -30.06 13.16 -1.01
N GLY A 255 -29.15 12.89 -1.95
CA GLY A 255 -29.49 12.31 -3.25
C GLY A 255 -29.85 10.84 -3.15
N GLY A 256 -29.28 10.13 -2.16
CA GLY A 256 -29.62 8.76 -1.82
C GLY A 256 -28.81 8.21 -0.66
N LEU A 257 -29.31 7.08 -0.15
CA LEU A 257 -28.74 6.30 0.95
C LEU A 257 -28.52 4.87 0.49
N PHE A 258 -27.38 4.30 0.86
CA PHE A 258 -27.07 2.89 0.61
C PHE A 258 -26.66 2.21 1.90
N GLN A 259 -27.07 0.97 2.04
CA GLN A 259 -26.54 0.00 3.01
C GLN A 259 -25.74 -1.07 2.28
N TYR A 260 -24.91 -1.79 3.03
CA TYR A 260 -24.19 -2.94 2.50
C TYR A 260 -25.00 -4.21 2.75
N ASP A 261 -25.14 -5.03 1.70
CA ASP A 261 -25.70 -6.38 1.75
C ASP A 261 -24.82 -7.29 0.89
N GLY A 262 -24.06 -8.16 1.54
CA GLY A 262 -22.91 -8.78 0.93
C GLY A 262 -21.93 -7.72 0.44
N LEU A 263 -21.47 -7.86 -0.80
CA LEU A 263 -20.57 -6.92 -1.46
C LEU A 263 -21.29 -5.76 -2.17
N LYS A 264 -22.61 -5.79 -2.21
CA LYS A 264 -23.40 -4.82 -2.96
C LYS A 264 -23.86 -3.69 -2.05
N ARG A 265 -23.91 -2.49 -2.63
CA ARG A 265 -24.64 -1.36 -2.06
C ARG A 265 -26.10 -1.47 -2.52
N VAL A 266 -27.00 -1.56 -1.57
CA VAL A 266 -28.43 -1.59 -1.82
C VAL A 266 -29.06 -0.29 -1.36
N ASN A 267 -30.02 0.23 -2.12
CA ASN A 267 -30.76 1.44 -1.73
C ASN A 267 -31.48 1.20 -0.42
N ALA A 268 -31.38 2.15 0.50
CA ALA A 268 -32.08 2.15 1.75
C ALA A 268 -32.98 3.39 1.85
N THR A 269 -34.20 3.21 2.29
CA THR A 269 -35.12 4.32 2.57
C THR A 269 -34.79 5.01 3.89
N GLU A 270 -34.29 4.26 4.86
CA GLU A 270 -33.89 4.73 6.19
C GLU A 270 -32.66 3.95 6.68
N VAL A 271 -31.73 4.64 7.34
CA VAL A 271 -30.58 4.06 8.03
C VAL A 271 -30.43 4.71 9.39
N GLY A 272 -30.32 3.91 10.45
CA GLY A 272 -30.25 4.41 11.85
C GLY A 272 -28.89 4.23 12.50
N MET A 273 -28.77 4.78 13.70
CA MET A 273 -27.60 4.74 14.57
C MET A 273 -26.95 3.33 14.61
N GLY A 274 -25.65 3.28 14.57
CA GLY A 274 -24.85 2.07 14.65
C GLY A 274 -24.56 1.39 13.30
N ASP A 275 -25.31 1.69 12.24
CA ASP A 275 -25.08 1.07 10.92
C ASP A 275 -24.05 1.85 10.09
N ILE A 276 -23.42 1.17 9.17
CA ILE A 276 -22.50 1.76 8.19
C ILE A 276 -23.30 2.12 6.94
N VAL A 277 -23.25 3.39 6.57
CA VAL A 277 -24.01 3.99 5.48
C VAL A 277 -23.07 4.55 4.41
N ALA A 278 -23.49 4.44 3.15
CA ALA A 278 -22.94 5.22 2.06
C ALA A 278 -24.00 6.24 1.60
N LEU A 279 -23.62 7.51 1.47
CA LEU A 279 -24.52 8.61 1.14
C LEU A 279 -23.91 9.54 0.09
N TYR A 280 -24.75 10.17 -0.73
CA TYR A 280 -24.32 11.12 -1.75
C TYR A 280 -25.29 12.30 -1.88
N GLY A 281 -24.84 13.38 -2.51
CA GLY A 281 -25.63 14.59 -2.79
C GLY A 281 -24.86 15.89 -2.67
N ALA A 282 -23.65 15.89 -2.10
CA ALA A 282 -22.72 17.02 -2.09
C ALA A 282 -21.43 16.69 -2.83
N GLU A 283 -20.99 17.59 -3.72
CA GLU A 283 -19.76 17.41 -4.51
C GLU A 283 -18.48 17.72 -3.70
N ASP A 284 -18.60 18.55 -2.67
CA ASP A 284 -17.52 19.02 -1.80
C ASP A 284 -17.34 18.19 -0.54
N LEU A 285 -18.12 17.10 -0.38
CA LEU A 285 -18.02 16.20 0.78
C LEU A 285 -16.61 15.59 0.89
N SER A 286 -16.03 15.65 2.08
CA SER A 286 -14.66 15.21 2.34
C SER A 286 -14.57 14.25 3.54
N ILE A 287 -13.44 13.52 3.62
CA ILE A 287 -13.15 12.69 4.81
C ILE A 287 -12.97 13.59 6.03
N GLY A 288 -13.58 13.19 7.16
CA GLY A 288 -13.58 13.98 8.39
C GLY A 288 -14.76 14.93 8.51
N ASP A 289 -15.55 15.10 7.45
CA ASP A 289 -16.79 15.85 7.53
C ASP A 289 -17.83 15.06 8.33
N THR A 290 -18.60 15.78 9.13
CA THR A 290 -19.77 15.24 9.82
C THR A 290 -21.01 15.72 9.10
N VAL A 291 -21.77 14.79 8.54
CA VAL A 291 -23.09 15.09 7.98
C VAL A 291 -24.11 15.00 9.09
N CYS A 292 -24.89 16.06 9.28
CA CYS A 292 -25.85 16.16 10.38
C CYS A 292 -27.14 16.87 9.99
N ASP A 293 -28.14 16.71 10.87
CA ASP A 293 -29.40 17.46 10.79
C ASP A 293 -29.13 18.97 10.92
N PRO A 294 -29.70 19.82 10.05
CA PRO A 294 -29.58 21.27 10.18
C PRO A 294 -30.04 21.85 11.51
N ALA A 295 -30.92 21.15 12.24
CA ALA A 295 -31.38 21.56 13.54
C ALA A 295 -30.30 21.50 14.64
N GLN A 296 -29.30 20.63 14.48
CA GLN A 296 -28.17 20.49 15.39
C GLN A 296 -26.87 20.22 14.61
N VAL A 297 -26.16 21.28 14.26
CA VAL A 297 -24.89 21.20 13.54
C VAL A 297 -23.76 20.99 14.55
N GLU A 298 -23.18 19.81 14.54
CA GLU A 298 -22.13 19.41 15.48
C GLU A 298 -21.09 18.54 14.77
N GLY A 299 -19.84 19.03 14.66
CA GLY A 299 -18.73 18.30 14.09
C GLY A 299 -18.18 17.24 15.04
N LEU A 300 -17.95 16.04 14.55
CA LEU A 300 -17.32 14.95 15.30
C LEU A 300 -15.80 15.00 15.17
N PRO A 301 -15.06 14.60 16.22
CA PRO A 301 -13.61 14.48 16.14
C PRO A 301 -13.21 13.36 15.18
N PHE A 302 -12.32 13.66 14.25
CA PHE A 302 -11.81 12.66 13.33
C PHE A 302 -10.28 12.55 13.40
N VAL A 303 -9.75 11.48 12.81
CA VAL A 303 -8.31 11.28 12.75
C VAL A 303 -7.74 12.09 11.61
N LYS A 304 -6.84 12.99 11.94
CA LYS A 304 -6.13 13.80 10.94
C LYS A 304 -5.43 12.91 9.93
N ILE A 305 -5.62 13.25 8.66
CA ILE A 305 -4.95 12.56 7.58
C ILE A 305 -3.46 12.89 7.67
N SER A 306 -2.62 11.86 7.76
CA SER A 306 -1.17 12.05 7.75
C SER A 306 -0.76 12.79 6.48
N GLU A 307 0.03 13.85 6.65
CA GLU A 307 0.55 14.59 5.51
C GLU A 307 1.49 13.72 4.68
N PRO A 308 1.56 13.93 3.36
CA PRO A 308 2.50 13.21 2.52
C PRO A 308 3.95 13.49 2.95
N THR A 309 4.77 12.45 2.89
CA THR A 309 6.19 12.50 3.26
C THR A 309 7.13 12.35 2.08
N VAL A 310 6.63 11.84 0.95
CA VAL A 310 7.40 11.56 -0.27
C VAL A 310 6.78 12.30 -1.45
N THR A 311 7.62 12.82 -2.33
CA THR A 311 7.20 13.48 -3.57
C THR A 311 7.94 12.91 -4.77
N MET A 312 7.28 12.89 -5.92
CA MET A 312 7.84 12.55 -7.23
C MET A 312 7.31 13.50 -8.29
N THR A 313 8.11 13.75 -9.33
CA THR A 313 7.65 14.50 -10.50
C THR A 313 7.10 13.52 -11.54
N PHE A 314 5.85 13.72 -11.95
CA PHE A 314 5.21 13.03 -13.06
C PHE A 314 5.23 13.97 -14.26
N SER A 315 5.78 13.54 -15.39
CA SER A 315 5.91 14.36 -16.59
C SER A 315 5.45 13.60 -17.82
N VAL A 316 5.11 14.34 -18.86
CA VAL A 316 4.89 13.74 -20.18
C VAL A 316 6.16 13.03 -20.62
N ASN A 317 6.03 11.85 -21.24
CA ASN A 317 7.15 11.13 -21.81
C ASN A 317 7.65 11.87 -23.06
N ASP A 318 8.90 12.33 -23.02
CA ASP A 318 9.61 13.01 -24.10
C ASP A 318 10.77 12.19 -24.68
N SER A 319 10.76 10.87 -24.41
CA SER A 319 11.76 9.95 -24.93
C SER A 319 11.65 9.77 -26.46
N PRO A 320 12.69 9.26 -27.13
CA PRO A 320 12.62 8.93 -28.57
C PRO A 320 11.55 7.89 -28.94
N PHE A 321 11.00 7.18 -27.96
CA PHE A 321 9.94 6.19 -28.15
C PHE A 321 8.56 6.69 -27.67
N ALA A 322 8.46 7.95 -27.26
CA ALA A 322 7.22 8.53 -26.78
C ALA A 322 6.06 8.35 -27.76
N GLY A 323 4.87 8.01 -27.23
CA GLY A 323 3.63 7.86 -27.99
C GLY A 323 3.52 6.58 -28.84
N ARG A 324 4.40 5.61 -28.66
CA ARG A 324 4.33 4.35 -29.41
C ARG A 324 3.45 3.30 -28.78
N GLU A 325 3.35 3.29 -27.47
CA GLU A 325 2.74 2.22 -26.69
C GLU A 325 1.53 2.72 -25.88
N GLY A 326 1.53 3.98 -25.44
CA GLY A 326 0.48 4.55 -24.64
C GLY A 326 -0.72 5.08 -25.41
N GLN A 327 -1.92 4.91 -24.87
CA GLN A 327 -3.15 5.51 -25.39
C GLN A 327 -3.28 6.98 -24.92
N TYR A 328 -2.87 7.26 -23.67
CA TYR A 328 -2.99 8.57 -23.02
C TYR A 328 -1.58 9.13 -22.79
N VAL A 329 -1.14 10.03 -23.67
CA VAL A 329 0.27 10.48 -23.74
C VAL A 329 0.44 11.99 -23.52
N THR A 330 -0.64 12.76 -23.33
CA THR A 330 -0.58 14.22 -23.23
C THR A 330 -0.65 14.72 -21.78
N SER A 331 -0.13 15.94 -21.52
CA SER A 331 -0.22 16.56 -20.20
C SER A 331 -1.67 16.75 -19.73
N ARG A 332 -2.59 17.00 -20.66
CA ARG A 332 -4.03 17.08 -20.34
C ARG A 332 -4.58 15.75 -19.81
N HIS A 333 -4.23 14.63 -20.44
CA HIS A 333 -4.66 13.31 -19.98
C HIS A 333 -4.05 12.99 -18.60
N LEU A 334 -2.75 13.26 -18.45
CA LEU A 334 -2.04 13.03 -17.20
C LEU A 334 -2.66 13.84 -16.06
N ARG A 335 -2.89 15.16 -16.29
CA ARG A 335 -3.52 16.03 -15.30
C ARG A 335 -4.94 15.56 -14.93
N ALA A 336 -5.76 15.26 -15.92
CA ALA A 336 -7.14 14.79 -15.68
C ALA A 336 -7.16 13.51 -14.83
N ARG A 337 -6.25 12.58 -15.11
CA ARG A 337 -6.13 11.33 -14.33
C ARG A 337 -5.68 11.57 -12.90
N LEU A 338 -4.66 12.41 -12.69
CA LEU A 338 -4.18 12.77 -11.36
C LEU A 338 -5.24 13.52 -10.55
N MET A 339 -5.99 14.45 -11.18
CA MET A 339 -7.10 15.14 -10.52
C MET A 339 -8.27 14.19 -10.19
N LYS A 340 -8.51 13.16 -11.00
CA LYS A 340 -9.50 12.12 -10.69
C LYS A 340 -9.08 11.31 -9.45
N GLU A 341 -7.80 11.00 -9.29
CA GLU A 341 -7.29 10.29 -8.11
C GLU A 341 -7.52 11.08 -6.81
N LEU A 342 -7.35 12.40 -6.83
CA LEU A 342 -7.60 13.27 -5.67
C LEU A 342 -9.05 13.24 -5.17
N GLN A 343 -9.99 12.73 -5.96
CA GLN A 343 -11.39 12.61 -5.53
C GLN A 343 -11.61 11.45 -4.56
N THR A 344 -10.77 10.43 -4.65
CA THR A 344 -10.86 9.21 -3.84
C THR A 344 -9.73 9.11 -2.84
N ASP A 345 -8.52 9.54 -3.20
CA ASP A 345 -7.34 9.50 -2.34
C ASP A 345 -7.05 10.87 -1.74
N VAL A 346 -7.46 11.08 -0.52
CA VAL A 346 -7.26 12.34 0.24
C VAL A 346 -5.83 12.50 0.78
N SER A 347 -5.01 11.46 0.74
CA SER A 347 -3.61 11.51 1.17
C SER A 347 -2.65 11.92 0.06
N LEU A 348 -3.13 11.91 -1.17
CA LEU A 348 -2.38 12.36 -2.33
C LEU A 348 -2.50 13.89 -2.46
N ARG A 349 -1.40 14.55 -2.84
CA ARG A 349 -1.42 15.96 -3.26
C ARG A 349 -0.77 16.06 -4.63
N VAL A 350 -1.35 16.88 -5.49
CA VAL A 350 -0.84 17.14 -6.84
C VAL A 350 -0.69 18.64 -7.00
N ASN A 351 0.54 19.09 -7.22
CA ASN A 351 0.90 20.49 -7.42
C ASN A 351 1.34 20.68 -8.88
N ASP A 352 0.94 21.81 -9.47
CA ASP A 352 1.49 22.23 -10.75
C ASP A 352 2.95 22.67 -10.55
N THR A 353 3.84 22.28 -11.47
CA THR A 353 5.24 22.72 -11.46
C THR A 353 5.42 23.99 -12.33
N SER A 354 6.64 24.47 -12.46
CA SER A 354 6.97 25.57 -13.40
C SER A 354 6.77 25.19 -14.87
N SER A 355 6.68 23.88 -15.17
CA SER A 355 6.40 23.36 -16.52
C SER A 355 4.94 22.93 -16.64
N THR A 356 4.31 23.20 -17.78
CA THR A 356 2.95 22.76 -18.10
C THR A 356 2.83 21.25 -18.33
N ASP A 357 3.96 20.56 -18.51
CA ASP A 357 4.04 19.16 -18.89
C ASP A 357 4.49 18.26 -17.72
N SER A 358 4.59 18.82 -16.53
CA SER A 358 4.98 18.08 -15.32
C SER A 358 4.17 18.49 -14.10
N PHE A 359 3.98 17.53 -13.19
CA PHE A 359 3.21 17.66 -11.96
C PHE A 359 4.03 17.09 -10.81
N GLU A 360 4.03 17.79 -9.67
CA GLU A 360 4.58 17.25 -8.44
C GLU A 360 3.49 16.46 -7.72
N VAL A 361 3.74 15.18 -7.53
CA VAL A 361 2.80 14.25 -6.89
C VAL A 361 3.38 13.84 -5.54
N CYS A 362 2.67 14.16 -4.46
CA CYS A 362 3.08 13.88 -3.09
C CYS A 362 2.22 12.78 -2.50
N GLY A 363 2.85 11.76 -1.94
CA GLY A 363 2.21 10.61 -1.31
C GLY A 363 2.80 10.28 0.06
N ARG A 364 2.19 9.32 0.77
CA ARG A 364 2.63 8.92 2.11
C ARG A 364 3.93 8.14 2.10
N GLY A 365 4.21 7.40 1.04
CA GLY A 365 5.39 6.55 0.90
C GLY A 365 5.62 6.13 -0.54
N GLU A 366 6.73 5.43 -0.78
CA GLU A 366 7.13 4.94 -2.09
C GLU A 366 6.13 3.92 -2.66
N LEU A 367 5.64 3.00 -1.82
CA LEU A 367 4.66 1.99 -2.23
C LEU A 367 3.34 2.63 -2.69
N HIS A 368 2.89 3.68 -2.00
CA HIS A 368 1.68 4.41 -2.38
C HIS A 368 1.79 5.00 -3.80
N LEU A 369 2.91 5.65 -4.10
CA LEU A 369 3.16 6.23 -5.43
C LEU A 369 3.39 5.14 -6.49
N SER A 370 4.04 4.01 -6.16
CA SER A 370 4.24 2.90 -7.10
C SER A 370 2.92 2.23 -7.49
N ILE A 371 1.97 2.13 -6.56
CA ILE A 371 0.61 1.63 -6.85
C ILE A 371 -0.12 2.57 -7.80
N LEU A 372 -0.04 3.89 -7.59
CA LEU A 372 -0.62 4.88 -8.50
C LEU A 372 -0.02 4.74 -9.92
N ILE A 373 1.31 4.65 -10.01
CA ILE A 373 2.02 4.48 -11.28
C ILE A 373 1.54 3.21 -12.00
N GLU A 374 1.48 2.08 -11.30
CA GLU A 374 1.07 0.82 -11.89
C GLU A 374 -0.39 0.81 -12.32
N ASN A 375 -1.29 1.42 -11.56
CA ASN A 375 -2.68 1.61 -11.95
C ASN A 375 -2.80 2.44 -13.23
N MET A 376 -2.06 3.54 -13.34
CA MET A 376 -2.06 4.37 -14.54
C MET A 376 -1.47 3.63 -15.73
N ARG A 377 -0.38 2.88 -15.55
CA ARG A 377 0.23 2.05 -16.57
C ARG A 377 -0.77 1.06 -17.17
N ARG A 378 -1.50 0.32 -16.34
CA ARG A 378 -2.52 -0.66 -16.76
C ARG A 378 -3.73 -0.02 -17.44
N GLN A 379 -4.02 1.24 -17.14
CA GLN A 379 -5.07 2.02 -17.79
C GLN A 379 -4.64 2.59 -19.16
N GLY A 380 -3.42 2.31 -19.62
CA GLY A 380 -2.93 2.73 -20.94
C GLY A 380 -2.27 4.11 -20.96
N TYR A 381 -1.89 4.65 -19.80
CA TYR A 381 -1.14 5.91 -19.73
C TYR A 381 0.35 5.68 -20.01
N GLU A 382 0.94 6.66 -20.70
CA GLU A 382 2.38 6.74 -20.94
C GLU A 382 2.89 8.07 -20.37
N PHE A 383 3.90 7.99 -19.49
CA PHE A 383 4.46 9.15 -18.80
C PHE A 383 5.88 8.82 -18.30
N ALA A 384 6.57 9.80 -17.75
CA ALA A 384 7.85 9.62 -17.08
C ALA A 384 7.79 10.09 -15.63
N VAL A 385 8.55 9.45 -14.76
CA VAL A 385 8.65 9.84 -13.35
C VAL A 385 10.09 10.06 -12.93
N SER A 386 10.29 10.98 -11.97
CA SER A 386 11.57 11.21 -11.33
C SER A 386 11.79 10.26 -10.16
N LYS A 387 13.02 10.22 -9.64
CA LYS A 387 13.35 9.60 -8.36
C LYS A 387 12.42 10.11 -7.25
N PRO A 388 11.95 9.24 -6.33
CA PRO A 388 11.23 9.67 -5.13
C PRO A 388 12.14 10.51 -4.23
N ARG A 389 11.60 11.59 -3.67
CA ARG A 389 12.28 12.49 -2.74
C ARG A 389 11.43 12.70 -1.51
N VAL A 390 12.08 12.87 -0.35
CA VAL A 390 11.37 13.22 0.88
C VAL A 390 10.95 14.69 0.89
N ILE A 391 9.83 14.98 1.52
CA ILE A 391 9.34 16.35 1.70
C ILE A 391 9.99 16.91 2.96
N TYR A 392 10.81 17.94 2.79
CA TYR A 392 11.40 18.66 3.91
C TYR A 392 10.42 19.71 4.46
N LYS A 393 10.47 19.92 5.77
CA LYS A 393 9.73 20.99 6.45
C LYS A 393 10.69 21.90 7.20
N GLU A 394 10.34 23.17 7.30
CA GLU A 394 11.02 24.11 8.19
C GLU A 394 10.24 24.18 9.50
N ILE A 395 10.86 23.77 10.60
CA ILE A 395 10.31 23.79 11.94
C ILE A 395 11.24 24.63 12.80
N ASP A 396 10.72 25.69 13.39
CA ASP A 396 11.50 26.65 14.20
C ASP A 396 12.77 27.18 13.50
N GLY A 397 12.70 27.41 12.16
CA GLY A 397 13.83 27.88 11.36
C GLY A 397 14.88 26.81 11.03
N VAL A 398 14.63 25.54 11.37
CA VAL A 398 15.50 24.41 11.06
C VAL A 398 14.88 23.54 9.99
N LYS A 399 15.67 23.19 8.96
CA LYS A 399 15.25 22.24 7.93
C LYS A 399 15.17 20.82 8.53
N CYS A 400 13.97 20.25 8.54
CA CYS A 400 13.68 18.93 9.08
C CYS A 400 13.28 17.94 7.98
N GLU A 401 13.61 16.68 8.20
CA GLU A 401 13.25 15.55 7.36
C GLU A 401 12.34 14.57 8.08
N PRO A 402 11.48 13.82 7.37
CA PRO A 402 10.66 12.78 7.99
C PRO A 402 11.53 11.61 8.46
N VAL A 403 11.21 11.11 9.65
CA VAL A 403 11.87 9.96 10.30
C VAL A 403 10.83 8.89 10.54
N GLU A 404 11.20 7.65 10.23
CA GLU A 404 10.37 6.47 10.40
C GLU A 404 10.91 5.58 11.51
N ARG A 405 9.99 4.96 12.24
CA ARG A 405 10.30 3.84 13.12
C ARG A 405 10.33 2.58 12.26
N LEU A 406 11.52 2.06 12.05
CA LEU A 406 11.77 0.81 11.34
C LEU A 406 11.82 -0.34 12.34
N ILE A 407 10.99 -1.34 12.13
CA ILE A 407 10.98 -2.59 12.89
C ILE A 407 11.46 -3.70 11.95
N VAL A 408 12.49 -4.41 12.38
CA VAL A 408 13.09 -5.52 11.65
C VAL A 408 13.03 -6.78 12.50
N ASP A 409 12.55 -7.87 11.93
CA ASP A 409 12.65 -9.21 12.49
C ASP A 409 13.54 -10.06 11.59
N THR A 410 14.65 -10.57 12.13
CA THR A 410 15.67 -11.25 11.32
C THR A 410 16.37 -12.35 12.10
N PRO A 411 16.91 -13.41 11.46
CA PRO A 411 17.78 -14.35 12.12
C PRO A 411 19.00 -13.65 12.75
N GLN A 412 19.41 -14.12 13.93
CA GLN A 412 20.57 -13.56 14.68
C GLN A 412 21.83 -13.43 13.80
N ALA A 413 22.04 -14.37 12.88
CA ALA A 413 23.20 -14.35 11.97
C ALA A 413 23.22 -13.14 11.03
N SER A 414 22.06 -12.57 10.68
CA SER A 414 21.91 -11.42 9.77
C SER A 414 21.82 -10.07 10.51
N ALA A 415 21.57 -10.07 11.81
CA ALA A 415 21.33 -8.86 12.59
C ALA A 415 22.50 -7.84 12.50
N GLY A 416 23.74 -8.32 12.51
CA GLY A 416 24.93 -7.47 12.40
C GLY A 416 25.00 -6.71 11.07
N ALA A 417 24.69 -7.36 9.96
CA ALA A 417 24.66 -6.73 8.63
C ALA A 417 23.57 -5.67 8.54
N VAL A 418 22.38 -5.95 9.09
CA VAL A 418 21.27 -4.99 9.16
C VAL A 418 21.65 -3.76 9.97
N ILE A 419 22.20 -3.94 11.17
CA ILE A 419 22.62 -2.82 12.04
C ILE A 419 23.65 -1.95 11.35
N GLU A 420 24.66 -2.55 10.71
CA GLU A 420 25.70 -1.81 9.99
C GLU A 420 25.12 -0.99 8.83
N LYS A 421 24.27 -1.60 7.99
CA LYS A 421 23.72 -0.93 6.82
C LYS A 421 22.75 0.19 7.19
N ILE A 422 21.87 -0.04 8.17
CA ILE A 422 20.96 1.01 8.67
C ILE A 422 21.76 2.13 9.34
N GLY A 423 22.82 1.83 10.06
CA GLY A 423 23.71 2.85 10.64
C GLY A 423 24.37 3.74 9.57
N ARG A 424 24.83 3.17 8.43
CA ARG A 424 25.34 3.93 7.27
C ARG A 424 24.26 4.84 6.65
N ARG A 425 23.00 4.44 6.74
CA ARG A 425 21.82 5.20 6.27
C ARG A 425 21.26 6.16 7.33
N ARG A 426 22.09 6.48 8.35
CA ARG A 426 21.75 7.42 9.45
C ARG A 426 20.63 6.94 10.37
N GLY A 427 20.32 5.64 10.38
CA GLY A 427 19.42 5.05 11.35
C GLY A 427 20.09 4.87 12.72
N THR A 428 19.30 5.04 13.77
CA THR A 428 19.71 4.87 15.17
C THR A 428 18.97 3.68 15.75
N LEU A 429 19.68 2.68 16.26
CA LEU A 429 19.09 1.54 16.95
C LEU A 429 18.57 2.00 18.32
N GLU A 430 17.29 1.78 18.61
CA GLU A 430 16.67 2.09 19.89
C GLU A 430 16.50 0.85 20.76
N HIS A 431 16.06 -0.25 20.17
CA HIS A 431 15.78 -1.49 20.90
C HIS A 431 16.22 -2.73 20.14
N MET A 432 16.65 -3.75 20.89
CA MET A 432 17.00 -5.06 20.35
C MET A 432 16.55 -6.14 21.35
N SER A 433 15.82 -7.15 20.87
CA SER A 433 15.31 -8.27 21.68
C SER A 433 15.31 -9.57 20.89
N GLY A 434 15.26 -10.71 21.59
CA GLY A 434 15.24 -12.05 21.00
C GLY A 434 16.62 -12.73 21.00
N THR A 435 16.64 -14.04 20.77
CA THR A 435 17.84 -14.90 20.78
C THR A 435 18.11 -15.53 19.42
N ASP A 436 17.24 -16.39 18.92
CA ASP A 436 17.39 -17.06 17.61
C ASP A 436 16.93 -16.17 16.46
N ARG A 437 15.78 -15.54 16.62
CA ARG A 437 15.32 -14.40 15.82
C ARG A 437 15.45 -13.15 16.64
N VAL A 438 15.96 -12.10 16.03
CA VAL A 438 16.20 -10.81 16.68
C VAL A 438 15.29 -9.78 16.11
N ARG A 439 14.61 -9.09 16.99
CA ARG A 439 13.83 -7.91 16.69
C ARG A 439 14.67 -6.67 16.94
N LEU A 440 14.79 -5.84 15.93
CA LEU A 440 15.53 -4.58 15.94
C LEU A 440 14.56 -3.44 15.68
N GLU A 441 14.60 -2.41 16.52
CA GLU A 441 13.82 -1.18 16.32
C GLU A 441 14.79 -0.01 16.11
N PHE A 442 14.58 0.71 14.99
CA PHE A 442 15.42 1.85 14.62
C PHE A 442 14.57 3.09 14.38
N LEU A 443 15.17 4.27 14.58
CA LEU A 443 14.70 5.53 14.00
C LEU A 443 15.58 5.86 12.78
N VAL A 444 14.98 5.90 11.61
CA VAL A 444 15.68 6.05 10.32
C VAL A 444 15.06 7.21 9.54
N PRO A 445 15.86 8.16 8.98
CA PRO A 445 15.33 9.10 8.01
C PRO A 445 14.66 8.38 6.83
N SER A 446 13.45 8.79 6.42
CA SER A 446 12.70 8.11 5.35
C SER A 446 13.51 7.95 4.06
N ARG A 447 14.34 8.97 3.71
CA ARG A 447 15.27 8.86 2.55
C ARG A 447 16.34 7.76 2.71
N GLY A 448 16.62 7.33 3.92
CA GLY A 448 17.54 6.22 4.21
C GLY A 448 16.93 4.85 3.95
N LEU A 449 15.61 4.75 3.85
CA LEU A 449 14.90 3.51 3.54
C LEU A 449 14.72 3.28 2.04
N PHE A 450 14.86 4.32 1.21
CA PHE A 450 14.80 4.17 -0.23
C PHE A 450 15.88 3.21 -0.72
N GLY A 451 15.46 2.17 -1.48
CA GLY A 451 16.34 1.13 -1.99
C GLY A 451 16.92 0.18 -0.94
N TYR A 452 16.48 0.25 0.32
CA TYR A 452 16.99 -0.67 1.35
C TYR A 452 16.32 -2.04 1.32
N ARG A 453 15.09 -2.13 0.84
CA ARG A 453 14.31 -3.37 0.87
C ARG A 453 14.97 -4.51 0.09
N SER A 454 15.47 -4.24 -1.09
CA SER A 454 16.16 -5.22 -1.94
C SER A 454 17.48 -5.70 -1.30
N GLU A 455 18.26 -4.76 -0.73
CA GLU A 455 19.47 -5.09 0.02
C GLU A 455 19.16 -5.94 1.26
N PHE A 456 18.11 -5.57 2.00
CA PHE A 456 17.68 -6.27 3.21
C PHE A 456 17.28 -7.72 2.91
N MET A 457 16.50 -7.95 1.85
CA MET A 457 16.12 -9.30 1.42
C MET A 457 17.34 -10.15 1.07
N THR A 458 18.35 -9.55 0.44
CA THR A 458 19.61 -10.23 0.12
C THR A 458 20.39 -10.58 1.38
N ASP A 459 20.54 -9.65 2.32
CA ASP A 459 21.31 -9.82 3.56
C ASP A 459 20.69 -10.85 4.50
N THR A 460 19.37 -10.91 4.49
CA THR A 460 18.59 -11.85 5.33
C THR A 460 18.23 -13.15 4.59
N ARG A 461 18.70 -13.34 3.35
CA ARG A 461 18.40 -14.50 2.49
C ARG A 461 16.89 -14.74 2.31
N GLY A 462 16.11 -13.67 2.32
CA GLY A 462 14.66 -13.73 2.23
C GLY A 462 13.94 -14.08 3.55
N GLU A 463 14.66 -14.32 4.64
CA GLU A 463 14.07 -14.71 5.92
C GLU A 463 13.73 -13.52 6.83
N GLY A 464 14.21 -12.32 6.48
CA GLY A 464 13.96 -11.10 7.24
C GLY A 464 12.61 -10.48 6.91
N ILE A 465 11.99 -9.87 7.90
CA ILE A 465 10.76 -9.10 7.76
C ILE A 465 11.06 -7.68 8.22
N MET A 466 10.65 -6.68 7.44
CA MET A 466 10.79 -5.29 7.81
C MET A 466 9.49 -4.53 7.61
N SER A 467 9.20 -3.62 8.52
CA SER A 467 8.10 -2.67 8.39
C SER A 467 8.52 -1.31 8.95
N SER A 468 8.07 -0.24 8.32
CA SER A 468 8.35 1.12 8.76
C SER A 468 7.07 1.93 8.91
N VAL A 469 7.06 2.86 9.85
CA VAL A 469 5.94 3.77 10.11
C VAL A 469 6.50 5.15 10.36
N PHE A 470 5.90 6.17 9.73
CA PHE A 470 6.24 7.56 10.00
C PHE A 470 6.08 7.86 11.50
N GLU A 471 7.12 8.44 12.10
CA GLU A 471 7.13 8.79 13.54
C GLU A 471 7.03 10.29 13.73
N ARG A 472 7.99 11.06 13.20
CA ARG A 472 8.09 12.51 13.36
C ARG A 472 9.04 13.16 12.36
N TYR A 473 9.11 14.48 12.39
CA TYR A 473 10.13 15.25 11.69
C TYR A 473 11.31 15.53 12.63
N GLU A 474 12.55 15.35 12.14
CA GLU A 474 13.79 15.68 12.85
C GLU A 474 14.71 16.52 11.95
N PRO A 475 15.65 17.29 12.54
CA PRO A 475 16.67 17.99 11.76
C PRO A 475 17.43 17.04 10.83
N VAL A 476 17.74 17.52 9.61
CA VAL A 476 18.41 16.71 8.58
C VAL A 476 19.73 16.11 9.10
N LYS A 477 19.89 14.79 9.04
CA LYS A 477 21.03 14.03 9.60
C LYS A 477 22.26 13.92 8.68
N GLY A 478 22.45 14.85 7.74
CA GLY A 478 23.58 14.84 6.80
C GLY A 478 23.35 13.93 5.59
N ASP A 479 24.39 13.71 4.78
CA ASP A 479 24.26 12.97 3.53
C ASP A 479 24.11 11.46 3.73
N ILE A 480 23.27 10.85 2.91
CA ILE A 480 23.07 9.40 2.83
C ILE A 480 23.44 8.98 1.41
N PRO A 481 24.42 8.07 1.23
CA PRO A 481 24.76 7.57 -0.09
C PRO A 481 23.57 6.78 -0.67
N HIS A 482 23.17 7.13 -1.88
CA HIS A 482 22.03 6.46 -2.54
C HIS A 482 22.49 5.21 -3.30
N ARG A 483 23.35 5.38 -4.28
CA ARG A 483 23.83 4.31 -5.16
C ARG A 483 25.35 4.37 -5.29
N ASN A 484 26.02 3.26 -4.96
CA ASN A 484 27.47 3.17 -5.09
C ASN A 484 27.93 2.80 -6.51
N ALA A 485 27.06 2.14 -7.28
CA ALA A 485 27.31 1.68 -8.64
C ALA A 485 26.72 2.64 -9.68
N GLY A 486 27.42 2.89 -10.78
CA GLY A 486 26.93 3.73 -11.87
C GLY A 486 25.94 2.98 -12.78
N ALA A 487 25.45 3.67 -13.80
CA ALA A 487 24.61 3.10 -14.86
C ALA A 487 25.44 2.73 -16.09
N LEU A 488 25.04 1.65 -16.79
CA LEU A 488 25.44 1.36 -18.15
C LEU A 488 24.45 2.05 -19.09
N ILE A 489 24.95 2.93 -19.95
CA ILE A 489 24.11 3.83 -20.77
C ILE A 489 24.32 3.49 -22.25
N CYS A 490 23.23 3.36 -23.01
CA CYS A 490 23.29 3.10 -24.44
C CYS A 490 23.92 4.28 -25.20
N PHE A 491 24.90 3.96 -26.05
CA PHE A 491 25.63 4.92 -26.88
C PHE A 491 24.80 5.46 -28.04
N GLU A 492 24.03 4.61 -28.70
CA GLU A 492 23.28 4.94 -29.90
C GLU A 492 21.89 4.32 -29.91
N THR A 493 21.05 4.79 -30.83
CA THR A 493 19.69 4.26 -31.01
C THR A 493 19.74 3.11 -32.02
N GLY A 494 19.10 1.99 -31.68
CA GLY A 494 19.11 0.79 -32.55
C GLY A 494 18.47 -0.41 -31.85
N VAL A 495 18.89 -1.59 -32.28
CA VAL A 495 18.49 -2.87 -31.69
C VAL A 495 19.70 -3.50 -31.00
N SER A 496 19.52 -3.93 -29.75
CA SER A 496 20.55 -4.62 -28.99
C SER A 496 20.95 -5.95 -29.67
N THR A 497 22.24 -6.23 -29.75
CA THR A 497 22.77 -7.45 -30.36
C THR A 497 23.43 -8.34 -29.33
N SER A 498 23.40 -9.66 -29.52
CA SER A 498 24.11 -10.60 -28.65
C SER A 498 25.62 -10.26 -28.55
N TYR A 499 26.22 -9.76 -29.64
CA TYR A 499 27.62 -9.35 -29.69
C TYR A 499 27.87 -8.09 -28.81
N GLY A 500 27.05 -7.07 -28.94
CA GLY A 500 27.16 -5.85 -28.13
C GLY A 500 26.95 -6.11 -26.65
N LEU A 501 25.95 -6.93 -26.30
CA LEU A 501 25.64 -7.31 -24.92
C LEU A 501 26.76 -8.17 -24.31
N PHE A 502 27.34 -9.10 -25.05
CA PHE A 502 28.44 -9.94 -24.57
C PHE A 502 29.63 -9.13 -24.05
N TYR A 503 30.03 -8.08 -24.76
CA TYR A 503 31.10 -7.19 -24.28
C TYR A 503 30.64 -6.22 -23.18
N SER A 504 29.34 -5.91 -23.12
CA SER A 504 28.81 -5.03 -22.11
C SER A 504 28.62 -5.73 -20.73
N GLN A 505 28.33 -7.04 -20.73
CA GLN A 505 28.15 -7.82 -19.48
C GLN A 505 29.43 -7.92 -18.62
N GLU A 506 30.63 -7.76 -19.25
CA GLU A 506 31.90 -7.69 -18.49
C GLU A 506 32.00 -6.42 -17.62
N ARG A 507 31.19 -5.41 -17.89
CA ARG A 507 31.19 -4.12 -17.19
C ARG A 507 30.18 -4.06 -16.05
N GLY A 508 29.23 -4.99 -16.02
CA GLY A 508 28.20 -5.02 -14.97
C GLY A 508 27.02 -5.90 -15.33
N THR A 509 25.91 -5.71 -14.60
CA THR A 509 24.67 -6.47 -14.78
C THR A 509 23.79 -5.80 -15.83
N LEU A 510 23.29 -6.57 -16.80
CA LEU A 510 22.41 -6.08 -17.85
C LEU A 510 20.94 -6.25 -17.46
N PHE A 511 20.12 -5.25 -17.83
CA PHE A 511 18.67 -5.24 -17.61
C PHE A 511 17.88 -5.58 -18.89
N ILE A 512 18.54 -5.54 -20.04
CA ILE A 512 17.94 -5.75 -21.37
C ILE A 512 18.53 -6.98 -22.05
N GLY A 513 17.72 -7.66 -22.85
CA GLY A 513 18.10 -8.79 -23.67
C GLY A 513 18.52 -8.42 -25.09
N ALA A 514 18.89 -9.44 -25.89
CA ALA A 514 19.18 -9.25 -27.30
C ALA A 514 17.87 -9.12 -28.11
N GLY A 515 17.89 -8.24 -29.11
CA GLY A 515 16.73 -7.97 -29.97
C GLY A 515 15.80 -6.86 -29.45
N GLU A 516 16.12 -6.24 -28.33
CA GLU A 516 15.34 -5.13 -27.76
C GLU A 516 15.72 -3.80 -28.43
N ASN A 517 14.70 -2.97 -28.65
CA ASN A 517 14.90 -1.61 -29.15
C ASN A 517 15.45 -0.73 -28.03
N VAL A 518 16.52 -0.02 -28.31
CA VAL A 518 17.16 0.92 -27.38
C VAL A 518 17.37 2.27 -28.06
N TYR A 519 17.52 3.31 -27.26
CA TYR A 519 17.87 4.65 -27.75
C TYR A 519 19.05 5.23 -26.98
N MET A 520 19.73 6.19 -27.58
CA MET A 520 20.84 6.91 -26.95
C MET A 520 20.42 7.53 -25.63
N GLY A 521 21.18 7.28 -24.56
CA GLY A 521 20.86 7.78 -23.23
C GLY A 521 19.94 6.87 -22.39
N MET A 522 19.39 5.78 -22.96
CA MET A 522 18.68 4.74 -22.23
C MET A 522 19.65 3.96 -21.33
N ILE A 523 19.22 3.60 -20.13
CA ILE A 523 20.00 2.78 -19.20
C ILE A 523 19.72 1.32 -19.52
N CYS A 524 20.77 0.57 -19.80
CA CYS A 524 20.70 -0.85 -20.17
C CYS A 524 21.27 -1.80 -19.11
N GLY A 525 21.81 -1.26 -18.01
CA GLY A 525 22.38 -2.08 -16.96
C GLY A 525 22.99 -1.25 -15.82
N GLN A 526 23.48 -1.96 -14.81
CA GLN A 526 24.22 -1.42 -13.68
C GLN A 526 25.72 -1.64 -13.90
N ASN A 527 26.51 -0.59 -13.77
CA ASN A 527 27.97 -0.68 -13.81
C ASN A 527 28.51 -1.36 -12.54
N ALA A 528 29.49 -2.24 -12.68
CA ALA A 528 30.17 -2.85 -11.52
C ALA A 528 31.05 -1.85 -10.73
N ARG A 529 31.32 -0.66 -11.28
CA ARG A 529 32.16 0.39 -10.67
C ARG A 529 31.34 1.66 -10.41
N PRO A 530 31.79 2.52 -9.49
CA PRO A 530 31.21 3.84 -9.34
C PRO A 530 31.30 4.66 -10.64
N GLY A 531 30.23 5.43 -10.91
CA GLY A 531 30.13 6.29 -12.08
C GLY A 531 29.57 5.61 -13.33
N ASP A 532 28.91 6.41 -14.14
CA ASP A 532 28.23 5.97 -15.34
C ASP A 532 29.22 5.61 -16.46
N LEU A 533 28.87 4.58 -17.23
CA LEU A 533 29.64 4.12 -18.36
C LEU A 533 28.76 4.00 -19.60
N VAL A 534 29.17 4.65 -20.67
CA VAL A 534 28.48 4.55 -21.98
C VAL A 534 28.99 3.30 -22.71
N VAL A 535 28.06 2.44 -23.17
CA VAL A 535 28.33 1.17 -23.83
C VAL A 535 27.56 1.07 -25.13
N ASN A 536 28.14 0.42 -26.15
CA ASN A 536 27.48 0.18 -27.43
C ASN A 536 26.88 -1.23 -27.45
N VAL A 537 25.60 -1.35 -27.10
CA VAL A 537 24.84 -2.61 -27.11
C VAL A 537 24.33 -2.97 -28.52
N CYS A 538 24.34 -2.03 -29.46
CA CYS A 538 23.90 -2.24 -30.84
C CYS A 538 25.01 -2.74 -31.75
N LYS A 539 26.25 -2.86 -31.24
CA LYS A 539 27.43 -3.25 -32.03
C LYS A 539 27.24 -4.62 -32.66
N GLN A 540 27.43 -4.70 -34.00
CA GLN A 540 27.38 -5.94 -34.74
C GLN A 540 28.77 -6.56 -34.91
N LYS A 541 28.84 -7.87 -35.00
CA LYS A 541 30.08 -8.58 -35.34
C LYS A 541 30.38 -8.32 -36.81
N HIS A 542 31.55 -7.71 -37.10
CA HIS A 542 32.02 -7.64 -38.50
C HIS A 542 32.36 -9.03 -38.98
N VAL A 543 31.65 -9.49 -39.98
CA VAL A 543 31.93 -10.76 -40.64
C VAL A 543 33.15 -10.53 -41.58
N THR A 544 34.33 -10.97 -41.18
CA THR A 544 35.49 -11.02 -42.06
C THR A 544 35.46 -12.33 -42.83
N ASN A 545 35.69 -12.27 -44.16
CA ASN A 545 35.69 -13.42 -45.08
C ASN A 545 36.86 -14.43 -44.89
N MET A 546 37.59 -14.37 -43.77
CA MET A 546 38.63 -15.35 -43.47
C MET A 546 38.02 -16.55 -42.72
N ARG A 547 37.88 -17.66 -43.43
CA ARG A 547 37.65 -19.00 -42.87
C ARG A 547 38.90 -19.45 -42.10
N ASN A 548 39.05 -19.05 -40.86
CA ASN A 548 39.93 -19.76 -39.95
C ASN A 548 39.16 -20.97 -39.40
N ALA A 549 39.43 -22.14 -39.99
CA ALA A 549 38.83 -23.42 -39.61
C ALA A 549 39.21 -23.97 -38.25
N SER A 550 39.85 -23.15 -37.39
CA SER A 550 40.32 -23.55 -36.06
C SER A 550 39.90 -22.60 -34.92
N ALA A 551 39.11 -21.56 -35.19
CA ALA A 551 38.48 -20.83 -34.11
C ALA A 551 37.21 -21.61 -33.73
N SER A 552 37.29 -22.40 -32.66
CA SER A 552 36.11 -22.88 -31.96
C SER A 552 35.18 -21.69 -31.81
N GLU A 553 33.98 -21.77 -32.35
CA GLU A 553 32.87 -20.91 -31.96
C GLU A 553 32.61 -21.18 -30.47
N ASP A 554 33.39 -20.56 -29.59
CA ASP A 554 32.96 -20.40 -28.21
C ASP A 554 31.62 -19.69 -28.30
N ALA A 555 30.58 -20.48 -28.10
CA ALA A 555 29.21 -19.98 -28.11
C ALA A 555 29.18 -18.79 -27.13
N MET A 556 28.92 -17.58 -27.65
CA MET A 556 28.81 -16.38 -26.81
C MET A 556 27.73 -16.64 -25.78
N ARG A 557 28.12 -16.98 -24.55
CA ARG A 557 27.20 -17.15 -23.45
C ARG A 557 26.85 -15.78 -22.89
N LEU A 558 25.60 -15.38 -23.13
CA LEU A 558 25.02 -14.28 -22.40
C LEU A 558 24.59 -14.79 -21.03
N ILE A 559 24.92 -14.04 -19.98
CA ILE A 559 24.40 -14.24 -18.64
C ILE A 559 22.90 -13.91 -18.69
N SER A 560 22.10 -14.63 -17.90
CA SER A 560 20.67 -14.36 -17.78
C SER A 560 20.43 -12.89 -17.45
N VAL A 561 19.59 -12.24 -18.22
CA VAL A 561 19.17 -10.86 -18.01
C VAL A 561 18.27 -10.79 -16.77
N HIS A 562 18.43 -9.75 -15.99
CA HIS A 562 17.55 -9.43 -14.85
C HIS A 562 16.68 -8.21 -15.17
N PRO A 563 15.49 -8.41 -15.79
CA PRO A 563 14.57 -7.30 -16.00
C PRO A 563 14.09 -6.80 -14.64
N LEU A 564 14.18 -5.48 -14.45
CA LEU A 564 13.79 -4.84 -13.19
C LEU A 564 12.27 -4.65 -13.09
N THR A 565 11.73 -4.87 -11.92
CA THR A 565 10.35 -4.49 -11.57
C THR A 565 10.20 -2.97 -11.45
N LEU A 566 8.98 -2.46 -11.32
CA LEU A 566 8.73 -1.03 -11.14
C LEU A 566 9.45 -0.50 -9.90
N GLU A 567 9.35 -1.21 -8.79
CA GLU A 567 9.97 -0.86 -7.52
C GLU A 567 11.50 -0.83 -7.65
N GLU A 568 12.10 -1.85 -8.23
CA GLU A 568 13.55 -1.90 -8.47
C GLU A 568 14.04 -0.78 -9.41
N CYS A 569 13.22 -0.40 -10.40
CA CYS A 569 13.52 0.76 -11.25
C CYS A 569 13.50 2.07 -10.46
N LEU A 570 12.50 2.28 -9.60
CA LEU A 570 12.38 3.47 -8.74
C LEU A 570 13.52 3.55 -7.71
N GLU A 571 13.93 2.41 -7.17
CA GLU A 571 15.10 2.30 -6.29
C GLU A 571 16.41 2.59 -7.02
N PHE A 572 16.50 2.23 -8.30
CA PHE A 572 17.73 2.36 -9.08
C PHE A 572 17.98 3.77 -9.60
N ILE A 573 16.96 4.48 -10.09
CA ILE A 573 17.13 5.80 -10.75
C ILE A 573 17.72 6.84 -9.81
N ASP A 574 18.58 7.71 -10.37
CA ASP A 574 19.20 8.82 -9.65
C ASP A 574 18.61 10.18 -10.08
N ASP A 575 19.09 11.26 -9.48
CA ASP A 575 18.53 12.62 -9.63
C ASP A 575 18.58 13.13 -11.08
N ASP A 576 19.56 12.70 -11.88
CA ASP A 576 19.71 13.02 -13.30
C ASP A 576 19.06 11.98 -14.24
N GLU A 577 18.24 11.08 -13.67
CA GLU A 577 17.58 10.00 -14.40
C GLU A 577 16.06 10.10 -14.33
N LEU A 578 15.37 9.48 -15.26
CA LEU A 578 13.92 9.35 -15.32
C LEU A 578 13.55 7.90 -15.63
N LEU A 579 12.42 7.47 -15.09
CA LEU A 579 11.78 6.22 -15.45
C LEU A 579 10.63 6.51 -16.43
N GLU A 580 10.76 6.02 -17.64
CA GLU A 580 9.72 6.01 -18.67
C GLU A 580 8.77 4.84 -18.39
N ILE A 581 7.49 5.13 -18.27
CA ILE A 581 6.42 4.19 -17.94
C ILE A 581 5.47 4.11 -19.12
N THR A 582 5.34 2.94 -19.68
CA THR A 582 4.40 2.64 -20.77
C THR A 582 3.58 1.40 -20.39
N PRO A 583 2.46 1.14 -21.06
CA PRO A 583 1.69 -0.08 -20.83
C PRO A 583 2.50 -1.38 -20.98
N GLU A 584 3.48 -1.40 -21.89
CA GLU A 584 4.25 -2.60 -22.24
C GLU A 584 5.61 -2.66 -21.56
N HIS A 585 6.29 -1.51 -21.38
CA HIS A 585 7.68 -1.46 -20.91
C HIS A 585 7.93 -0.43 -19.82
N LEU A 586 8.95 -0.72 -19.00
CA LEU A 586 9.60 0.18 -18.08
C LEU A 586 11.01 0.45 -18.59
N ARG A 587 11.36 1.72 -18.87
CA ARG A 587 12.68 2.08 -19.41
C ARG A 587 13.27 3.21 -18.58
N MET A 588 14.45 2.99 -18.04
CA MET A 588 15.20 4.03 -17.36
C MET A 588 16.05 4.80 -18.35
N ARG A 589 16.17 6.11 -18.18
CA ARG A 589 16.98 6.95 -19.06
C ARG A 589 17.61 8.12 -18.34
N LYS A 590 18.65 8.68 -18.90
CA LYS A 590 19.16 9.99 -18.48
C LYS A 590 18.21 11.10 -18.93
N ARG A 591 18.10 12.17 -18.14
CA ARG A 591 17.36 13.39 -18.53
C ARG A 591 17.98 13.98 -19.79
N GLN A 592 19.30 14.22 -19.78
CA GLN A 592 20.04 14.60 -20.97
C GLN A 592 20.52 13.34 -21.69
N LEU A 593 19.94 13.06 -22.87
CA LEU A 593 20.22 11.83 -23.62
C LEU A 593 21.60 11.83 -24.26
N ASP A 594 22.09 12.99 -24.75
CA ASP A 594 23.38 13.10 -25.42
C ASP A 594 24.54 13.02 -24.42
N HIS A 595 25.40 12.02 -24.59
CA HIS A 595 26.57 11.78 -23.73
C HIS A 595 27.61 12.91 -23.83
N SER A 596 27.76 13.55 -24.99
CA SER A 596 28.71 14.64 -25.19
C SER A 596 28.26 15.89 -24.42
N LEU A 597 26.95 16.15 -24.38
CA LEU A 597 26.38 17.27 -23.60
C LEU A 597 26.51 17.02 -22.12
N ARG A 598 26.25 15.78 -21.63
CA ARG A 598 26.48 15.42 -20.22
C ARG A 598 27.94 15.59 -19.81
N ALA A 599 28.90 15.17 -20.67
CA ALA A 599 30.33 15.35 -20.40
C ALA A 599 30.73 16.83 -20.33
N LYS A 600 30.18 17.67 -21.21
CA LYS A 600 30.41 19.12 -21.20
C LYS A 600 29.83 19.80 -19.94
N ALA A 601 28.61 19.43 -19.52
CA ALA A 601 27.99 19.96 -18.30
C ALA A 601 28.82 19.60 -17.08
N ARG A 602 29.25 18.33 -16.94
CA ARG A 602 30.14 17.90 -15.85
C ARG A 602 31.48 18.67 -15.83
N SER A 603 32.07 18.94 -16.99
CA SER A 603 33.33 19.70 -17.07
C SER A 603 33.19 21.18 -16.67
N ARG A 604 31.98 21.73 -16.72
CA ARG A 604 31.66 23.11 -16.31
C ARG A 604 31.23 23.22 -14.85
N GLY A 605 31.08 22.09 -14.15
CA GLY A 605 30.52 22.04 -12.80
C GLY A 605 29.01 22.39 -12.77
N GLU A 606 28.34 22.34 -13.92
CA GLU A 606 26.91 22.49 -14.04
C GLU A 606 26.26 21.13 -13.74
N GLU A 607 25.24 21.12 -12.87
CA GLU A 607 24.43 19.93 -12.70
C GLU A 607 23.72 19.63 -14.03
N ALA A 608 23.86 18.41 -14.54
CA ALA A 608 23.31 17.99 -15.83
C ALA A 608 21.79 17.68 -15.69
N TYR A 609 21.01 18.67 -15.24
CA TYR A 609 19.57 18.57 -15.08
C TYR A 609 18.80 19.10 -16.29
#